data_78c345fd840d44f8884f3b9287c51d7c
#
_entry.id   78c345fd840d44f8884f3b9287c51d7c
#
_cell.length_a   1.000
_cell.length_b   1.000
_cell.length_c   1.000
_cell.angle_alpha   90.00
_cell.angle_beta   90.00
_cell.angle_gamma   90.00
#
_symmetry.space_group_name_H-M   'P 1'
#
loop_
_entity.id
_entity.type
_entity.pdbx_description
1 polymer ?
#
loop_
_entity_poly.entity_id
_entity_poly.type
_entity_poly.pdbx_seq_one_letter_code
_entity_poly.pdbx_strand_id
1 'polypeptide(L)'
;MGFARTYSVALVGLRGHIVDVEADISQGLPGFVLLGLPDTALNESKERVRSAAKNTGITLTQHRLTVNLTPATLPKRGSAFDLAIVVAALQAEKKLHPSGDSVFLGELGLDGTLRPVPGILPAVKAAVDAGHHRVIVPAENAEEAALIPGARVSGFRCLAEVFAALGAESQKLTYPPAPQTEASAPVAKPAEISSDMSDVAGQSQGRFALEIAAAGGHHMLLTGPPGSGKTMLAERLPSILPTLDNDAAMEVTAIRSLCSAGEHLSELVRQPPFEAPHHSASAPAILGGGSGIPRPGCVSKAHRGVLFLDEAPEFKRTVLDSLRQPLESGTVTLDRSSASATYPARFQLILAANPCPCGMNVGTGTECTCAPRERRAYFGRLSGPLVDRIDVNVTVPKVSSTELAGGQVNESSAQIRERVMAARQAQRERLEPYGLKTNAEMNGKILRGPLRLDAKLTGELNAAVDRGTLTARGYDRVLRIAWTLADLEGTAYPSREHLDVALFLRQQGQLK
;
A
#
# COMPACT_ATOMS: atom_id res chain seq x y z
N MET A 1 -3.58 -41.63 24.92
CA MET A 1 -3.15 -40.24 25.03
C MET A 1 -2.35 -39.94 23.79
N GLY A 2 -2.67 -38.88 23.06
CA GLY A 2 -2.00 -38.48 21.84
C GLY A 2 -1.68 -37.02 21.88
N PHE A 3 -0.45 -36.66 21.49
CA PHE A 3 0.02 -35.31 21.32
C PHE A 3 0.49 -35.12 19.89
N ALA A 4 0.17 -33.99 19.30
CA ALA A 4 0.69 -33.61 17.98
C ALA A 4 0.89 -32.09 17.92
N ARG A 5 1.75 -31.66 16.99
CA ARG A 5 2.05 -30.27 16.74
C ARG A 5 2.01 -29.99 15.25
N THR A 6 1.37 -28.90 14.87
CA THR A 6 1.42 -28.29 13.55
C THR A 6 1.76 -26.82 13.66
N TYR A 7 1.98 -26.16 12.53
CA TYR A 7 2.36 -24.74 12.52
C TYR A 7 1.35 -23.92 11.71
N SER A 8 1.13 -22.69 12.14
CA SER A 8 0.37 -21.67 11.42
C SER A 8 1.05 -20.31 11.56
N VAL A 9 0.47 -19.25 11.01
CA VAL A 9 1.00 -17.90 11.11
C VAL A 9 -0.07 -16.93 11.59
N ALA A 10 0.27 -16.11 12.58
CA ALA A 10 -0.52 -14.97 12.99
C ALA A 10 0.07 -13.69 12.38
N LEU A 11 -0.79 -12.84 11.81
CA LEU A 11 -0.39 -11.55 11.27
C LEU A 11 -0.69 -10.42 12.24
N VAL A 12 0.31 -9.55 12.46
CA VAL A 12 0.15 -8.26 13.14
C VAL A 12 0.64 -7.17 12.18
N GLY A 13 -0.27 -6.52 11.51
CA GLY A 13 0.06 -5.70 10.35
C GLY A 13 0.57 -6.59 9.20
N LEU A 14 1.73 -6.24 8.64
CA LEU A 14 2.43 -7.07 7.63
C LEU A 14 3.40 -8.09 8.24
N ARG A 15 3.60 -8.05 9.55
CA ARG A 15 4.52 -8.99 10.22
C ARG A 15 3.80 -10.27 10.57
N GLY A 16 4.30 -11.38 10.04
CA GLY A 16 3.85 -12.71 10.42
C GLY A 16 4.69 -13.27 11.56
N HIS A 17 4.04 -14.05 12.40
CA HIS A 17 4.67 -14.77 13.53
C HIS A 17 4.23 -16.22 13.48
N ILE A 18 5.18 -17.14 13.55
CA ILE A 18 4.87 -18.56 13.64
C ILE A 18 4.09 -18.85 14.91
N VAL A 19 3.06 -19.64 14.77
CA VAL A 19 2.21 -20.12 15.87
C VAL A 19 2.28 -21.63 15.89
N ASP A 20 2.76 -22.19 17.00
CA ASP A 20 2.66 -23.61 17.27
C ASP A 20 1.22 -23.95 17.62
N VAL A 21 0.65 -24.91 16.93
CA VAL A 21 -0.68 -25.43 17.19
C VAL A 21 -0.53 -26.84 17.78
N GLU A 22 -0.63 -26.94 19.09
CA GLU A 22 -0.43 -28.17 19.85
C GLU A 22 -1.79 -28.76 20.21
N ALA A 23 -2.00 -30.02 19.88
CA ALA A 23 -3.21 -30.76 20.24
C ALA A 23 -2.88 -31.88 21.22
N ASP A 24 -3.61 -31.94 22.34
CA ASP A 24 -3.51 -32.99 23.33
C ASP A 24 -4.88 -33.64 23.56
N ILE A 25 -4.87 -34.96 23.63
CA ILE A 25 -6.09 -35.77 23.91
C ILE A 25 -5.92 -36.44 25.25
N SER A 26 -6.78 -36.08 26.18
CA SER A 26 -6.85 -36.65 27.53
C SER A 26 -8.15 -37.38 27.79
N GLN A 27 -8.12 -38.37 28.73
CA GLN A 27 -9.31 -39.01 29.22
C GLN A 27 -10.16 -38.01 30.01
N GLY A 28 -11.47 -38.03 29.83
CA GLY A 28 -12.41 -37.17 30.55
C GLY A 28 -13.69 -36.94 29.77
N LEU A 29 -14.56 -36.10 30.30
CA LEU A 29 -15.80 -35.71 29.63
C LEU A 29 -15.50 -35.09 28.26
N PRO A 30 -16.33 -35.40 27.23
CA PRO A 30 -16.18 -34.81 25.90
C PRO A 30 -16.09 -33.28 25.98
N GLY A 31 -15.05 -32.70 25.35
CA GLY A 31 -14.84 -31.25 25.38
C GLY A 31 -13.83 -30.83 24.35
N PHE A 32 -13.98 -29.62 23.79
CA PHE A 32 -12.99 -28.98 22.94
C PHE A 32 -12.59 -27.65 23.59
N VAL A 33 -11.37 -27.60 24.11
CA VAL A 33 -10.79 -26.43 24.76
C VAL A 33 -9.75 -25.81 23.84
N LEU A 34 -9.84 -24.50 23.60
CA LEU A 34 -8.87 -23.72 22.85
C LEU A 34 -8.19 -22.71 23.77
N LEU A 35 -6.86 -22.77 23.84
CA LEU A 35 -6.01 -21.94 24.70
C LEU A 35 -5.13 -21.03 23.83
N GLY A 36 -4.57 -19.95 24.39
CA GLY A 36 -3.61 -19.08 23.71
C GLY A 36 -4.19 -17.75 23.21
N LEU A 37 -5.12 -17.13 23.98
CA LEU A 37 -5.76 -15.85 23.64
C LEU A 37 -6.50 -15.83 22.28
N PRO A 38 -7.43 -16.79 22.07
CA PRO A 38 -8.25 -16.75 20.86
C PRO A 38 -9.26 -15.58 20.94
N ASP A 39 -9.51 -14.92 19.79
CA ASP A 39 -10.63 -13.99 19.67
C ASP A 39 -11.98 -14.75 19.52
N THR A 40 -13.07 -14.00 19.40
CA THR A 40 -14.41 -14.58 19.23
C THR A 40 -14.49 -15.46 17.97
N ALA A 41 -13.97 -14.97 16.84
CA ALA A 41 -13.99 -15.68 15.56
C ALA A 41 -13.18 -16.99 15.62
N LEU A 42 -12.06 -17.00 16.33
CA LEU A 42 -11.25 -18.19 16.55
C LEU A 42 -11.90 -19.15 17.56
N ASN A 43 -12.68 -18.64 18.51
CA ASN A 43 -13.49 -19.52 19.38
C ASN A 43 -14.60 -20.26 18.62
N GLU A 44 -15.16 -19.66 17.57
CA GLU A 44 -16.12 -20.29 16.68
C GLU A 44 -15.49 -21.40 15.82
N SER A 45 -14.16 -21.41 15.64
CA SER A 45 -13.46 -22.48 14.92
C SER A 45 -13.73 -23.86 15.49
N LYS A 46 -14.02 -23.98 16.79
CA LYS A 46 -14.34 -25.28 17.42
C LYS A 46 -15.48 -25.99 16.71
N GLU A 47 -16.54 -25.26 16.42
CA GLU A 47 -17.72 -25.83 15.74
C GLU A 47 -17.47 -26.03 14.25
N ARG A 48 -16.73 -25.11 13.58
CA ARG A 48 -16.33 -25.26 12.17
C ARG A 48 -15.46 -26.51 11.99
N VAL A 49 -14.42 -26.66 12.81
CA VAL A 49 -13.46 -27.78 12.79
C VAL A 49 -14.18 -29.10 13.01
N ARG A 50 -15.09 -29.17 14.00
CA ARG A 50 -15.87 -30.39 14.29
C ARG A 50 -16.80 -30.78 13.13
N SER A 51 -17.53 -29.79 12.61
CA SER A 51 -18.49 -30.00 11.52
C SER A 51 -17.79 -30.41 10.22
N ALA A 52 -16.73 -29.67 9.86
CA ALA A 52 -15.94 -29.95 8.68
C ALA A 52 -15.31 -31.36 8.72
N ALA A 53 -14.68 -31.73 9.82
CA ALA A 53 -14.11 -33.07 9.99
C ALA A 53 -15.16 -34.17 9.88
N LYS A 54 -16.31 -34.01 10.54
CA LYS A 54 -17.43 -34.95 10.48
C LYS A 54 -17.98 -35.12 9.06
N ASN A 55 -18.21 -34.01 8.38
CA ASN A 55 -18.76 -34.00 7.01
C ASN A 55 -17.75 -34.51 5.97
N THR A 56 -16.45 -34.44 6.27
CA THR A 56 -15.39 -35.06 5.46
C THR A 56 -15.24 -36.58 5.71
N GLY A 57 -15.93 -37.15 6.67
CA GLY A 57 -15.95 -38.61 6.97
C GLY A 57 -15.00 -39.00 8.11
N ILE A 58 -14.25 -38.09 8.71
CA ILE A 58 -13.35 -38.35 9.85
C ILE A 58 -13.82 -37.54 11.06
N THR A 59 -14.54 -38.14 11.97
CA THR A 59 -14.99 -37.47 13.19
C THR A 59 -13.86 -37.29 14.19
N LEU A 60 -13.81 -36.13 14.83
CA LEU A 60 -12.94 -35.87 15.97
C LEU A 60 -13.35 -36.70 17.17
N THR A 61 -12.40 -36.96 18.06
CA THR A 61 -12.60 -37.73 19.29
C THR A 61 -13.76 -37.23 20.14
N GLN A 62 -14.40 -38.15 20.83
CA GLN A 62 -15.37 -37.87 21.90
C GLN A 62 -14.68 -37.63 23.27
N HIS A 63 -13.36 -37.76 23.35
CA HIS A 63 -12.57 -37.42 24.53
C HIS A 63 -12.34 -35.92 24.66
N ARG A 64 -11.66 -35.50 25.70
CA ARG A 64 -11.27 -34.10 25.90
C ARG A 64 -10.12 -33.76 24.98
N LEU A 65 -10.38 -32.89 24.00
CA LEU A 65 -9.38 -32.30 23.09
C LEU A 65 -9.03 -30.93 23.62
N THR A 66 -7.74 -30.71 23.88
CA THR A 66 -7.18 -29.39 24.20
C THR A 66 -6.26 -28.97 23.08
N VAL A 67 -6.52 -27.81 22.48
CA VAL A 67 -5.64 -27.19 21.50
C VAL A 67 -5.05 -25.92 22.09
N ASN A 68 -3.72 -25.82 22.08
CA ASN A 68 -2.98 -24.68 22.58
C ASN A 68 -2.27 -23.97 21.43
N LEU A 69 -2.44 -22.65 21.34
CA LEU A 69 -1.82 -21.80 20.34
C LEU A 69 -0.69 -20.97 20.97
N THR A 70 0.56 -21.33 20.72
CA THR A 70 1.75 -20.73 21.33
C THR A 70 2.46 -19.79 20.34
N PRO A 71 2.95 -18.60 20.79
CA PRO A 71 2.99 -18.07 22.14
C PRO A 71 1.67 -17.41 22.59
N ALA A 72 1.32 -17.56 23.84
CA ALA A 72 0.06 -17.00 24.40
C ALA A 72 -0.01 -15.46 24.38
N THR A 73 1.12 -14.78 24.34
CA THR A 73 1.20 -13.30 24.32
C THR A 73 0.79 -12.68 22.98
N LEU A 74 0.79 -13.46 21.91
CA LEU A 74 0.46 -12.97 20.56
C LEU A 74 -1.05 -13.07 20.32
N PRO A 75 -1.74 -11.99 19.91
CA PRO A 75 -3.14 -12.03 19.52
C PRO A 75 -3.33 -12.94 18.30
N LYS A 76 -4.18 -13.99 18.43
CA LYS A 76 -4.57 -14.86 17.33
C LYS A 76 -5.99 -14.52 16.95
N ARG A 77 -6.21 -14.22 15.69
CA ARG A 77 -7.50 -13.73 15.21
C ARG A 77 -7.87 -14.35 13.88
N GLY A 78 -9.18 -14.47 13.70
CA GLY A 78 -9.75 -14.98 12.45
C GLY A 78 -9.70 -16.49 12.32
N SER A 79 -10.13 -16.94 11.16
CA SER A 79 -10.38 -18.36 10.83
C SER A 79 -9.18 -19.05 10.14
N ALA A 80 -8.06 -18.32 9.90
CA ALA A 80 -6.91 -18.87 9.19
C ALA A 80 -6.22 -20.06 9.87
N PHE A 81 -6.50 -20.27 11.16
CA PHE A 81 -5.96 -21.37 11.97
C PHE A 81 -6.77 -22.66 11.89
N ASP A 82 -7.98 -22.63 11.32
CA ASP A 82 -8.90 -23.77 11.32
C ASP A 82 -8.24 -25.02 10.74
N LEU A 83 -7.54 -24.89 9.62
CA LEU A 83 -6.84 -25.99 8.97
C LEU A 83 -5.73 -26.57 9.85
N ALA A 84 -4.91 -25.74 10.49
CA ALA A 84 -3.86 -26.20 11.40
C ALA A 84 -4.43 -26.92 12.62
N ILE A 85 -5.54 -26.42 13.16
CA ILE A 85 -6.22 -26.99 14.35
C ILE A 85 -6.76 -28.39 14.03
N VAL A 86 -7.47 -28.55 12.90
CA VAL A 86 -8.05 -29.87 12.55
C VAL A 86 -6.98 -30.91 12.27
N VAL A 87 -5.89 -30.51 11.59
CA VAL A 87 -4.78 -31.42 11.28
C VAL A 87 -4.07 -31.83 12.59
N ALA A 88 -3.75 -30.88 13.47
CA ALA A 88 -3.14 -31.18 14.77
C ALA A 88 -4.00 -32.15 15.61
N ALA A 89 -5.32 -31.91 15.67
CA ALA A 89 -6.26 -32.76 16.38
C ALA A 89 -6.27 -34.21 15.86
N LEU A 90 -6.36 -34.40 14.53
CA LEU A 90 -6.40 -35.71 13.91
C LEU A 90 -5.03 -36.45 13.94
N GLN A 91 -3.93 -35.71 13.91
CA GLN A 91 -2.58 -36.28 14.14
C GLN A 91 -2.42 -36.77 15.60
N ALA A 92 -2.95 -36.01 16.58
CA ALA A 92 -2.97 -36.45 17.97
C ALA A 92 -3.79 -37.74 18.15
N GLU A 93 -4.83 -37.96 17.34
CA GLU A 93 -5.63 -39.18 17.27
C GLU A 93 -4.96 -40.31 16.46
N LYS A 94 -3.78 -40.05 15.85
CA LYS A 94 -3.09 -40.99 14.94
C LYS A 94 -3.92 -41.38 13.71
N LYS A 95 -4.87 -40.52 13.30
CA LYS A 95 -5.70 -40.67 12.09
C LYS A 95 -5.03 -40.10 10.84
N LEU A 96 -4.04 -39.22 11.03
CA LEU A 96 -3.21 -38.62 9.98
C LEU A 96 -1.74 -38.85 10.31
N HIS A 97 -0.91 -38.94 9.28
CA HIS A 97 0.55 -38.99 9.44
C HIS A 97 1.10 -37.62 9.90
N PRO A 98 2.24 -37.61 10.61
CA PRO A 98 2.89 -36.37 10.99
C PRO A 98 3.27 -35.53 9.76
N SER A 99 3.00 -34.23 9.81
CA SER A 99 3.24 -33.28 8.73
C SER A 99 4.62 -32.61 8.78
N GLY A 100 5.44 -32.95 9.79
CA GLY A 100 6.76 -32.36 10.00
C GLY A 100 6.67 -30.86 10.29
N ASP A 101 7.45 -30.06 9.57
CA ASP A 101 7.58 -28.60 9.68
C ASP A 101 6.59 -27.82 8.79
N SER A 102 5.57 -28.49 8.26
CA SER A 102 4.59 -27.87 7.36
C SER A 102 3.72 -26.83 8.10
N VAL A 103 3.52 -25.69 7.46
CA VAL A 103 2.62 -24.61 7.92
C VAL A 103 1.28 -24.76 7.23
N PHE A 104 0.21 -24.64 8.00
CA PHE A 104 -1.18 -24.77 7.53
C PHE A 104 -1.89 -23.42 7.69
N LEU A 105 -2.48 -22.94 6.60
CA LEU A 105 -3.25 -21.70 6.55
C LEU A 105 -4.53 -21.95 5.78
N GLY A 106 -5.68 -21.68 6.36
CA GLY A 106 -6.95 -21.84 5.67
C GLY A 106 -8.15 -21.80 6.62
N GLU A 107 -9.24 -21.22 6.14
CA GLU A 107 -10.54 -21.23 6.81
C GLU A 107 -11.33 -22.44 6.35
N LEU A 108 -12.10 -23.06 7.26
CA LEU A 108 -12.95 -24.21 6.97
C LEU A 108 -14.41 -23.79 6.77
N GLY A 109 -15.00 -24.23 5.67
CA GLY A 109 -16.43 -24.35 5.54
C GLY A 109 -16.97 -25.54 6.36
N LEU A 110 -18.21 -25.47 6.80
CA LEU A 110 -18.86 -26.57 7.56
C LEU A 110 -18.92 -27.87 6.77
N ASP A 111 -18.94 -27.78 5.45
CA ASP A 111 -18.94 -28.89 4.49
C ASP A 111 -17.54 -29.48 4.22
N GLY A 112 -16.52 -28.95 4.83
CA GLY A 112 -15.12 -29.32 4.62
C GLY A 112 -14.44 -28.63 3.45
N THR A 113 -15.07 -27.64 2.82
CA THR A 113 -14.38 -26.79 1.84
C THR A 113 -13.29 -25.93 2.50
N LEU A 114 -12.20 -25.68 1.79
CA LEU A 114 -11.17 -24.72 2.19
C LEU A 114 -11.44 -23.37 1.54
N ARG A 115 -11.57 -22.33 2.36
CA ARG A 115 -11.82 -20.96 1.92
C ARG A 115 -10.54 -20.14 1.97
N PRO A 116 -10.36 -19.23 1.00
CA PRO A 116 -9.19 -18.37 0.96
C PRO A 116 -9.11 -17.47 2.18
N VAL A 117 -7.87 -17.19 2.61
CA VAL A 117 -7.57 -16.30 3.73
C VAL A 117 -6.83 -15.06 3.23
N PRO A 118 -7.16 -13.86 3.75
CA PRO A 118 -6.45 -12.65 3.39
C PRO A 118 -5.05 -12.63 4.03
N GLY A 119 -4.09 -11.98 3.35
CA GLY A 119 -2.74 -11.85 3.88
C GLY A 119 -1.89 -13.11 3.74
N ILE A 120 -2.21 -13.95 2.76
CA ILE A 120 -1.45 -15.18 2.54
C ILE A 120 0.01 -14.89 2.18
N LEU A 121 0.27 -13.85 1.37
CA LEU A 121 1.62 -13.49 0.97
C LEU A 121 2.53 -13.14 2.16
N PRO A 122 2.19 -12.18 3.05
CA PRO A 122 3.01 -11.90 4.22
C PRO A 122 3.06 -13.07 5.22
N ALA A 123 2.04 -13.92 5.29
CA ALA A 123 2.05 -15.11 6.13
C ALA A 123 3.06 -16.15 5.62
N VAL A 124 3.04 -16.47 4.33
CA VAL A 124 3.98 -17.41 3.71
C VAL A 124 5.41 -16.88 3.75
N LYS A 125 5.59 -15.56 3.51
CA LYS A 125 6.91 -14.94 3.67
C LYS A 125 7.47 -15.17 5.07
N ALA A 126 6.67 -14.92 6.11
CA ALA A 126 7.09 -15.12 7.50
C ALA A 126 7.40 -16.60 7.81
N ALA A 127 6.65 -17.53 7.21
CA ALA A 127 6.93 -18.96 7.34
C ALA A 127 8.29 -19.32 6.75
N VAL A 128 8.59 -18.89 5.53
CA VAL A 128 9.87 -19.15 4.85
C VAL A 128 11.03 -18.47 5.59
N ASP A 129 10.88 -17.23 6.03
CA ASP A 129 11.89 -16.50 6.80
C ASP A 129 12.21 -17.20 8.14
N ALA A 130 11.26 -17.95 8.71
CA ALA A 130 11.42 -18.76 9.92
C ALA A 130 11.94 -20.19 9.65
N GLY A 131 12.21 -20.54 8.38
CA GLY A 131 12.72 -21.86 7.98
C GLY A 131 11.65 -22.89 7.62
N HIS A 132 10.36 -22.52 7.64
CA HIS A 132 9.24 -23.39 7.25
C HIS A 132 8.94 -23.22 5.75
N HIS A 133 9.50 -24.10 4.94
CA HIS A 133 9.37 -24.00 3.48
C HIS A 133 8.14 -24.71 2.91
N ARG A 134 7.52 -25.63 3.65
CA ARG A 134 6.32 -26.36 3.22
C ARG A 134 5.07 -25.66 3.72
N VAL A 135 4.24 -25.18 2.79
CA VAL A 135 3.03 -24.44 3.14
C VAL A 135 1.80 -25.06 2.46
N ILE A 136 0.79 -25.34 3.25
CA ILE A 136 -0.48 -25.92 2.83
C ILE A 136 -1.55 -24.85 2.96
N VAL A 137 -2.18 -24.52 1.83
CA VAL A 137 -3.12 -23.40 1.70
C VAL A 137 -4.37 -23.80 0.91
N PRO A 138 -5.45 -23.02 0.96
CA PRO A 138 -6.56 -23.16 0.02
C PRO A 138 -6.07 -23.02 -1.43
N ALA A 139 -6.69 -23.76 -2.35
CA ALA A 139 -6.32 -23.75 -3.78
C ALA A 139 -6.33 -22.32 -4.37
N GLU A 140 -7.29 -21.50 -3.95
CA GLU A 140 -7.42 -20.10 -4.37
C GLU A 140 -6.26 -19.19 -3.92
N ASN A 141 -5.57 -19.56 -2.83
CA ASN A 141 -4.39 -18.84 -2.34
C ASN A 141 -3.07 -19.39 -2.91
N ALA A 142 -3.08 -20.51 -3.63
CA ALA A 142 -1.87 -21.22 -4.00
C ALA A 142 -0.95 -20.40 -4.94
N GLU A 143 -1.53 -19.73 -5.92
CA GLU A 143 -0.77 -18.88 -6.87
C GLU A 143 -0.09 -17.72 -6.15
N GLU A 144 -0.84 -17.03 -5.28
CA GLU A 144 -0.31 -15.93 -4.47
C GLU A 144 0.80 -16.40 -3.52
N ALA A 145 0.59 -17.50 -2.82
CA ALA A 145 1.57 -18.11 -1.92
C ALA A 145 2.87 -18.50 -2.64
N ALA A 146 2.77 -18.97 -3.89
CA ALA A 146 3.90 -19.37 -4.73
C ALA A 146 4.77 -18.19 -5.19
N LEU A 147 4.32 -16.94 -5.04
CA LEU A 147 5.13 -15.75 -5.32
C LEU A 147 6.30 -15.59 -4.34
N ILE A 148 6.28 -16.27 -3.20
CA ILE A 148 7.36 -16.21 -2.21
C ILE A 148 8.49 -17.16 -2.62
N PRO A 149 9.71 -16.63 -2.89
CA PRO A 149 10.85 -17.46 -3.21
C PRO A 149 11.17 -18.44 -2.07
N GLY A 150 11.38 -19.71 -2.43
CA GLY A 150 11.70 -20.77 -1.46
C GLY A 150 10.48 -21.43 -0.80
N ALA A 151 9.27 -20.94 -1.02
CA ALA A 151 8.06 -21.62 -0.57
C ALA A 151 7.75 -22.86 -1.43
N ARG A 152 7.39 -23.96 -0.79
CA ARG A 152 6.88 -25.18 -1.42
C ARG A 152 5.38 -25.27 -1.10
N VAL A 153 4.58 -24.74 -2.00
CA VAL A 153 3.15 -24.54 -1.79
C VAL A 153 2.37 -25.78 -2.26
N SER A 154 1.44 -26.23 -1.43
CA SER A 154 0.43 -27.24 -1.79
C SER A 154 -0.96 -26.63 -1.59
N GLY A 155 -1.69 -26.42 -2.68
CA GLY A 155 -3.04 -25.88 -2.67
C GLY A 155 -4.08 -26.98 -2.70
N PHE A 156 -5.09 -26.89 -1.82
CA PHE A 156 -6.19 -27.86 -1.73
C PHE A 156 -7.54 -27.15 -1.72
N ARG A 157 -8.56 -27.75 -2.32
CA ARG A 157 -9.93 -27.22 -2.37
C ARG A 157 -10.76 -27.59 -1.15
N CYS A 158 -10.44 -28.71 -0.54
CA CYS A 158 -11.19 -29.23 0.59
C CYS A 158 -10.33 -30.04 1.55
N LEU A 159 -10.86 -30.26 2.71
CA LEU A 159 -10.23 -30.98 3.81
C LEU A 159 -9.94 -32.45 3.45
N ALA A 160 -10.82 -33.08 2.62
CA ALA A 160 -10.61 -34.43 2.15
C ALA A 160 -9.32 -34.59 1.35
N GLU A 161 -8.99 -33.63 0.49
CA GLU A 161 -7.73 -33.64 -0.26
C GLU A 161 -6.52 -33.53 0.67
N VAL A 162 -6.59 -32.67 1.69
CA VAL A 162 -5.54 -32.54 2.72
C VAL A 162 -5.37 -33.82 3.50
N PHE A 163 -6.45 -34.44 3.91
CA PHE A 163 -6.41 -35.69 4.67
C PHE A 163 -5.82 -36.85 3.85
N ALA A 164 -6.21 -36.96 2.58
CA ALA A 164 -5.64 -37.94 1.67
C ALA A 164 -4.13 -37.74 1.50
N ALA A 165 -3.67 -36.49 1.34
CA ALA A 165 -2.26 -36.13 1.25
C ALA A 165 -1.46 -36.44 2.54
N LEU A 166 -2.14 -36.44 3.69
CA LEU A 166 -1.57 -36.80 5.00
C LEU A 166 -1.80 -38.26 5.40
N GLY A 167 -2.20 -39.13 4.45
CA GLY A 167 -2.22 -40.57 4.62
C GLY A 167 -3.55 -41.14 5.16
N ALA A 168 -4.63 -40.37 5.11
CA ALA A 168 -5.95 -40.96 5.41
C ALA A 168 -6.44 -41.89 4.29
N GLU A 169 -7.17 -42.92 4.65
CA GLU A 169 -7.76 -43.85 3.70
C GLU A 169 -8.81 -43.17 2.82
N SER A 170 -8.52 -43.01 1.53
CA SER A 170 -9.39 -42.26 0.58
C SER A 170 -10.81 -42.82 0.50
N GLN A 171 -11.03 -44.11 0.75
CA GLN A 171 -12.34 -44.74 0.73
C GLN A 171 -13.28 -44.28 1.86
N LYS A 172 -12.73 -43.67 2.93
CA LYS A 172 -13.47 -43.15 4.07
C LYS A 172 -13.76 -41.65 3.95
N LEU A 173 -13.20 -40.99 2.91
CA LEU A 173 -13.34 -39.55 2.74
C LEU A 173 -14.56 -39.19 1.91
N THR A 174 -15.27 -38.15 2.38
CA THR A 174 -16.35 -37.50 1.65
C THR A 174 -15.85 -36.17 1.09
N TYR A 175 -15.95 -36.03 -0.22
CA TYR A 175 -15.58 -34.81 -0.92
C TYR A 175 -16.82 -33.91 -1.05
N PRO A 176 -16.72 -32.62 -0.72
CA PRO A 176 -17.81 -31.70 -1.00
C PRO A 176 -18.08 -31.64 -2.51
N PRO A 177 -19.32 -31.36 -2.94
CA PRO A 177 -19.61 -31.17 -4.35
C PRO A 177 -18.63 -30.13 -4.94
N ALA A 178 -18.10 -30.41 -6.13
CA ALA A 178 -17.30 -29.43 -6.83
C ALA A 178 -18.10 -28.12 -6.89
N PRO A 179 -17.50 -26.98 -6.54
CA PRO A 179 -18.19 -25.72 -6.73
C PRO A 179 -18.71 -25.73 -8.17
N GLN A 180 -20.03 -25.56 -8.33
CA GLN A 180 -20.54 -25.25 -9.65
C GLN A 180 -19.77 -24.01 -10.06
N THR A 181 -18.82 -24.18 -10.95
CA THR A 181 -18.14 -23.09 -11.60
C THR A 181 -19.24 -22.39 -12.41
N GLU A 182 -19.99 -21.51 -11.79
CA GLU A 182 -20.27 -20.29 -12.50
C GLU A 182 -18.86 -19.84 -12.89
N ALA A 183 -18.55 -20.04 -14.19
CA ALA A 183 -17.32 -19.57 -14.75
C ALA A 183 -17.20 -18.13 -14.23
N SER A 184 -16.43 -17.94 -13.16
CA SER A 184 -16.07 -16.63 -12.71
C SER A 184 -15.47 -16.07 -13.96
N ALA A 185 -16.25 -15.20 -14.61
CA ALA A 185 -15.82 -14.49 -15.77
C ALA A 185 -14.42 -14.03 -15.39
N PRO A 186 -13.39 -14.28 -16.23
CA PRO A 186 -12.05 -13.92 -15.88
C PRO A 186 -12.18 -12.53 -15.32
N VAL A 187 -11.82 -12.37 -14.01
CA VAL A 187 -11.91 -11.07 -13.36
C VAL A 187 -11.15 -10.20 -14.32
N ALA A 188 -11.88 -9.39 -15.06
CA ALA A 188 -11.31 -8.55 -16.11
C ALA A 188 -10.15 -7.89 -15.40
N LYS A 189 -8.91 -8.18 -15.85
CA LYS A 189 -7.74 -7.41 -15.40
C LYS A 189 -8.26 -6.01 -15.36
N PRO A 190 -8.18 -5.30 -14.20
CA PRO A 190 -8.75 -3.97 -14.12
C PRO A 190 -8.32 -3.33 -15.43
N ALA A 191 -9.28 -2.98 -16.29
CA ALA A 191 -8.96 -2.52 -17.63
C ALA A 191 -7.82 -1.56 -17.40
N GLU A 192 -6.64 -1.89 -17.89
CA GLU A 192 -5.57 -0.92 -17.98
C GLU A 192 -6.22 0.19 -18.77
N ILE A 193 -6.88 1.11 -18.04
CA ILE A 193 -7.17 2.40 -18.59
C ILE A 193 -5.76 2.93 -18.82
N SER A 194 -5.24 2.67 -19.99
CA SER A 194 -3.93 3.17 -20.38
C SER A 194 -4.08 4.68 -20.54
N SER A 195 -4.24 5.36 -19.41
CA SER A 195 -4.24 6.82 -19.35
C SER A 195 -2.85 7.24 -19.77
N ASP A 196 -2.67 7.55 -21.02
CA ASP A 196 -1.39 7.99 -21.56
C ASP A 196 -1.26 9.51 -21.50
N MET A 197 -0.03 10.00 -21.34
CA MET A 197 0.27 11.44 -21.33
C MET A 197 0.01 12.07 -22.70
N SER A 198 -0.01 11.29 -23.79
CA SER A 198 -0.37 11.76 -25.13
C SER A 198 -1.83 12.22 -25.24
N ASP A 199 -2.72 11.70 -24.36
CA ASP A 199 -4.14 12.10 -24.33
C ASP A 199 -4.35 13.49 -23.71
N VAL A 200 -3.33 14.06 -23.06
CA VAL A 200 -3.42 15.35 -22.38
C VAL A 200 -3.24 16.48 -23.39
N ALA A 201 -4.35 17.07 -23.83
CA ALA A 201 -4.31 18.25 -24.72
C ALA A 201 -3.82 19.47 -23.94
N GLY A 202 -2.86 20.21 -24.51
CA GLY A 202 -2.27 21.39 -23.88
C GLY A 202 -1.57 21.09 -22.58
N GLN A 203 -1.82 21.91 -21.54
CA GLN A 203 -1.33 21.72 -20.16
C GLN A 203 0.20 21.55 -20.06
N SER A 204 0.99 22.22 -20.88
CA SER A 204 2.46 22.08 -20.96
C SER A 204 3.14 22.25 -19.61
N GLN A 205 2.73 23.25 -18.81
CA GLN A 205 3.27 23.47 -17.46
C GLN A 205 2.90 22.34 -16.50
N GLY A 206 1.66 21.84 -16.56
CA GLY A 206 1.20 20.73 -15.74
C GLY A 206 1.95 19.44 -16.06
N ARG A 207 2.14 19.14 -17.35
CA ARG A 207 2.90 17.96 -17.83
C ARG A 207 4.37 18.04 -17.40
N PHE A 208 5.03 19.18 -17.60
CA PHE A 208 6.41 19.41 -17.18
C PHE A 208 6.57 19.26 -15.66
N ALA A 209 5.67 19.86 -14.88
CA ALA A 209 5.70 19.73 -13.43
C ALA A 209 5.46 18.30 -12.96
N LEU A 210 4.60 17.52 -13.66
CA LEU A 210 4.41 16.10 -13.39
C LEU A 210 5.67 15.28 -13.64
N GLU A 211 6.38 15.56 -14.74
CA GLU A 211 7.66 14.91 -15.07
C GLU A 211 8.72 15.18 -13.99
N ILE A 212 8.85 16.43 -13.53
CA ILE A 212 9.74 16.78 -12.41
C ILE A 212 9.33 16.03 -11.13
N ALA A 213 8.02 16.02 -10.82
CA ALA A 213 7.52 15.33 -9.66
C ALA A 213 7.80 13.81 -9.74
N ALA A 214 7.59 13.20 -10.91
CA ALA A 214 7.91 11.79 -11.15
C ALA A 214 9.41 11.51 -11.03
N ALA A 215 10.25 12.35 -11.64
CA ALA A 215 11.70 12.18 -11.62
C ALA A 215 12.29 12.32 -10.23
N GLY A 216 11.90 13.34 -9.46
CA GLY A 216 12.46 13.62 -8.13
C GLY A 216 11.75 12.95 -6.96
N GLY A 217 10.56 12.39 -7.17
CA GLY A 217 9.68 11.89 -6.07
C GLY A 217 9.01 13.01 -5.29
N HIS A 218 8.84 14.19 -5.90
CA HIS A 218 8.33 15.38 -5.23
C HIS A 218 6.83 15.33 -4.98
N HIS A 219 6.41 15.80 -3.81
CA HIS A 219 5.00 16.09 -3.54
C HIS A 219 4.55 17.33 -4.29
N MET A 220 3.30 17.35 -4.77
CA MET A 220 2.81 18.37 -5.69
C MET A 220 1.45 18.93 -5.27
N LEU A 221 1.25 20.23 -5.53
CA LEU A 221 -0.06 20.88 -5.44
C LEU A 221 -0.44 21.42 -6.81
N LEU A 222 -1.59 20.94 -7.33
CA LEU A 222 -2.24 21.42 -8.54
C LEU A 222 -3.33 22.42 -8.17
N THR A 223 -3.21 23.66 -8.62
CA THR A 223 -4.23 24.70 -8.39
C THR A 223 -4.84 25.13 -9.70
N GLY A 224 -6.15 25.20 -9.82
CA GLY A 224 -6.81 25.64 -11.06
C GLY A 224 -8.32 25.57 -10.97
N PRO A 225 -9.04 26.21 -11.90
CA PRO A 225 -10.51 26.23 -11.91
C PRO A 225 -11.09 24.83 -12.12
N PRO A 226 -12.36 24.61 -11.80
CA PRO A 226 -13.06 23.37 -12.14
C PRO A 226 -12.95 23.07 -13.64
N GLY A 227 -12.77 21.79 -13.99
CA GLY A 227 -12.63 21.35 -15.38
C GLY A 227 -11.28 21.69 -16.05
N SER A 228 -10.26 22.15 -15.29
CA SER A 228 -8.94 22.43 -15.86
C SER A 228 -8.05 21.20 -16.09
N GLY A 229 -8.51 19.98 -15.75
CA GLY A 229 -7.75 18.74 -16.00
C GLY A 229 -6.81 18.32 -14.86
N LYS A 230 -6.94 18.87 -13.64
CA LYS A 230 -6.09 18.50 -12.49
C LYS A 230 -6.14 17.02 -12.17
N THR A 231 -7.33 16.45 -12.08
CA THR A 231 -7.57 15.02 -11.82
C THR A 231 -6.99 14.18 -12.94
N MET A 232 -7.23 14.56 -14.20
CA MET A 232 -6.69 13.91 -15.40
C MET A 232 -5.16 13.86 -15.38
N LEU A 233 -4.47 14.94 -14.98
CA LEU A 233 -3.02 14.97 -14.84
C LEU A 233 -2.54 14.02 -13.72
N ALA A 234 -3.19 14.06 -12.55
CA ALA A 234 -2.82 13.22 -11.41
C ALA A 234 -2.95 11.72 -11.71
N GLU A 235 -4.03 11.30 -12.39
CA GLU A 235 -4.28 9.92 -12.78
C GLU A 235 -3.23 9.36 -13.76
N ARG A 236 -2.54 10.23 -14.50
CA ARG A 236 -1.48 9.84 -15.43
C ARG A 236 -0.10 9.74 -14.80
N LEU A 237 0.08 10.24 -13.56
CA LEU A 237 1.37 10.15 -12.89
C LEU A 237 1.90 8.71 -12.78
N PRO A 238 1.11 7.69 -12.41
CA PRO A 238 1.59 6.31 -12.36
C PRO A 238 2.14 5.81 -13.71
N SER A 239 1.63 6.31 -14.84
CA SER A 239 2.05 5.89 -16.18
C SER A 239 3.48 6.34 -16.54
N ILE A 240 4.00 7.37 -15.88
CA ILE A 240 5.35 7.89 -16.08
C ILE A 240 6.32 7.54 -14.94
N LEU A 241 5.84 6.93 -13.84
CA LEU A 241 6.69 6.43 -12.77
C LEU A 241 7.43 5.16 -13.19
N PRO A 242 8.65 4.93 -12.65
CA PRO A 242 9.34 3.65 -12.83
C PRO A 242 8.54 2.48 -12.26
N THR A 243 8.64 1.32 -12.89
CA THR A 243 8.13 0.08 -12.32
C THR A 243 8.81 -0.25 -10.99
N LEU A 244 8.08 -0.89 -10.09
CA LEU A 244 8.60 -1.26 -8.77
C LEU A 244 9.65 -2.38 -8.91
N ASP A 245 10.75 -2.24 -8.17
CA ASP A 245 11.71 -3.32 -7.97
C ASP A 245 11.08 -4.49 -7.19
N ASN A 246 11.77 -5.62 -7.10
CA ASN A 246 11.22 -6.82 -6.45
C ASN A 246 10.81 -6.58 -4.99
N ASP A 247 11.62 -5.84 -4.24
CA ASP A 247 11.36 -5.59 -2.83
C ASP A 247 10.13 -4.67 -2.65
N ALA A 248 10.07 -3.59 -3.43
CA ALA A 248 8.93 -2.67 -3.41
C ALA A 248 7.64 -3.35 -3.92
N ALA A 249 7.74 -4.18 -4.97
CA ALA A 249 6.60 -4.95 -5.48
C ALA A 249 6.09 -5.93 -4.42
N MET A 250 6.98 -6.59 -3.68
CA MET A 250 6.63 -7.48 -2.58
C MET A 250 5.91 -6.73 -1.45
N GLU A 251 6.42 -5.55 -1.03
CA GLU A 251 5.78 -4.71 -0.02
C GLU A 251 4.36 -4.31 -0.43
N VAL A 252 4.18 -3.85 -1.67
CA VAL A 252 2.87 -3.42 -2.20
C VAL A 252 1.91 -4.60 -2.32
N THR A 253 2.39 -5.73 -2.86
CA THR A 253 1.56 -6.93 -2.99
C THR A 253 1.14 -7.47 -1.63
N ALA A 254 2.00 -7.43 -0.61
CA ALA A 254 1.66 -7.83 0.75
C ALA A 254 0.56 -6.95 1.38
N ILE A 255 0.59 -5.63 1.13
CA ILE A 255 -0.50 -4.72 1.58
C ILE A 255 -1.80 -5.08 0.85
N ARG A 256 -1.73 -5.31 -0.46
CA ARG A 256 -2.90 -5.68 -1.27
C ARG A 256 -3.50 -7.00 -0.81
N SER A 257 -2.68 -8.02 -0.58
CA SER A 257 -3.06 -9.31 -0.01
C SER A 257 -3.89 -9.19 1.28
N LEU A 258 -3.51 -8.27 2.18
CA LEU A 258 -4.27 -8.01 3.41
C LEU A 258 -5.62 -7.30 3.18
N CYS A 259 -5.73 -6.52 2.11
CA CYS A 259 -6.92 -5.71 1.83
C CYS A 259 -7.95 -6.48 0.99
N SER A 260 -7.50 -7.38 0.15
CA SER A 260 -8.30 -8.09 -0.86
C SER A 260 -8.88 -9.38 -0.28
N ALA A 261 -10.12 -9.33 0.17
CA ALA A 261 -10.87 -10.54 0.44
C ALA A 261 -11.40 -11.10 -0.90
N GLY A 262 -10.65 -12.03 -1.54
CA GLY A 262 -11.13 -12.75 -2.74
C GLY A 262 -10.56 -12.26 -4.09
N GLU A 263 -9.63 -11.32 -4.14
CA GLU A 263 -8.86 -11.05 -5.36
C GLU A 263 -7.73 -12.09 -5.49
N HIS A 264 -7.67 -12.78 -6.62
CA HIS A 264 -6.57 -13.68 -6.92
C HIS A 264 -5.35 -12.89 -7.41
N LEU A 265 -4.28 -12.92 -6.62
CA LEU A 265 -3.01 -12.33 -6.98
C LEU A 265 -2.11 -13.43 -7.56
N SER A 266 -1.96 -13.46 -8.88
CA SER A 266 -1.10 -14.43 -9.58
C SER A 266 0.31 -13.89 -9.87
N GLU A 267 0.51 -12.59 -9.71
CA GLU A 267 1.81 -11.91 -9.95
C GLU A 267 2.03 -10.74 -8.99
N LEU A 268 3.30 -10.36 -8.81
CA LEU A 268 3.63 -9.20 -8.00
C LEU A 268 3.14 -7.90 -8.65
N VAL A 269 2.55 -7.01 -7.86
CA VAL A 269 2.14 -5.69 -8.30
C VAL A 269 3.37 -4.84 -8.61
N ARG A 270 3.68 -4.67 -9.88
CA ARG A 270 4.85 -3.92 -10.34
C ARG A 270 4.55 -2.48 -10.71
N GLN A 271 3.29 -2.14 -10.95
CA GLN A 271 2.90 -0.76 -11.20
C GLN A 271 2.69 -0.02 -9.88
N PRO A 272 3.20 1.22 -9.75
CA PRO A 272 2.94 2.05 -8.58
C PRO A 272 1.44 2.23 -8.37
N PRO A 273 0.91 1.93 -7.16
CA PRO A 273 -0.51 2.08 -6.88
C PRO A 273 -0.95 3.55 -6.92
N PHE A 274 -2.21 3.77 -7.26
CA PHE A 274 -2.86 5.08 -7.24
C PHE A 274 -4.10 5.02 -6.36
N GLU A 275 -4.09 5.80 -5.29
CA GLU A 275 -5.21 5.88 -4.35
C GLU A 275 -5.80 7.30 -4.34
N ALA A 276 -7.08 7.40 -4.62
CA ALA A 276 -7.80 8.67 -4.70
C ALA A 276 -9.06 8.63 -3.81
N PRO A 277 -8.91 8.76 -2.48
CA PRO A 277 -10.05 8.76 -1.59
C PRO A 277 -10.92 10.01 -1.78
N HIS A 278 -12.23 9.83 -1.68
CA HIS A 278 -13.17 10.94 -1.72
C HIS A 278 -12.95 11.90 -0.54
N HIS A 279 -13.19 13.20 -0.70
CA HIS A 279 -12.94 14.21 0.33
C HIS A 279 -13.77 14.01 1.61
N SER A 280 -14.89 13.27 1.55
CA SER A 280 -15.68 12.89 2.73
C SER A 280 -15.09 11.73 3.54
N ALA A 281 -14.00 11.12 3.08
CA ALA A 281 -13.38 9.99 3.76
C ALA A 281 -13.00 10.31 5.20
N SER A 282 -13.23 9.35 6.09
CA SER A 282 -12.88 9.47 7.51
C SER A 282 -11.39 9.25 7.76
N ALA A 283 -10.86 9.71 8.89
CA ALA A 283 -9.47 9.46 9.27
C ALA A 283 -9.13 7.95 9.31
N PRO A 284 -9.99 7.04 9.82
CA PRO A 284 -9.74 5.61 9.71
C PRO A 284 -9.72 5.06 8.28
N ALA A 285 -10.46 5.63 7.34
CA ALA A 285 -10.40 5.23 5.93
C ALA A 285 -9.06 5.65 5.30
N ILE A 286 -8.54 6.80 5.67
CA ILE A 286 -7.27 7.34 5.15
C ILE A 286 -6.06 6.64 5.79
N LEU A 287 -5.97 6.64 7.11
CA LEU A 287 -4.82 6.10 7.85
C LEU A 287 -4.89 4.60 8.05
N GLY A 288 -6.09 4.09 8.22
CA GLY A 288 -6.34 2.73 8.65
C GLY A 288 -7.05 2.68 10.01
N GLY A 289 -7.58 1.53 10.32
CA GLY A 289 -8.34 1.32 11.57
C GLY A 289 -9.20 0.07 11.52
N GLY A 290 -10.22 0.04 12.35
CA GLY A 290 -11.14 -1.09 12.50
C GLY A 290 -11.21 -1.59 13.94
N SER A 291 -12.15 -2.49 14.21
CA SER A 291 -12.23 -3.22 15.49
C SER A 291 -11.22 -4.38 15.47
N GLY A 292 -10.42 -4.51 16.50
CA GLY A 292 -9.45 -5.60 16.60
C GLY A 292 -8.05 -5.25 16.08
N ILE A 293 -7.45 -6.07 15.22
CA ILE A 293 -6.19 -5.73 14.55
C ILE A 293 -6.50 -4.66 13.50
N PRO A 294 -5.87 -3.47 13.58
CA PRO A 294 -6.14 -2.41 12.63
C PRO A 294 -5.79 -2.83 11.19
N ARG A 295 -6.64 -2.46 10.23
CA ARG A 295 -6.39 -2.69 8.80
C ARG A 295 -5.74 -1.46 8.17
N PRO A 296 -4.92 -1.62 7.11
CA PRO A 296 -4.29 -0.49 6.42
C PRO A 296 -5.33 0.39 5.72
N GLY A 297 -5.13 1.71 5.75
CA GLY A 297 -5.93 2.69 5.02
C GLY A 297 -5.32 3.08 3.68
N CYS A 298 -5.90 4.12 3.03
CA CYS A 298 -5.47 4.61 1.72
C CYS A 298 -3.97 4.99 1.70
N VAL A 299 -3.42 5.57 2.76
CA VAL A 299 -2.00 5.95 2.84
C VAL A 299 -1.06 4.74 2.72
N SER A 300 -1.46 3.60 3.28
CA SER A 300 -0.69 2.36 3.18
C SER A 300 -0.94 1.66 1.84
N LYS A 301 -2.15 1.72 1.30
CA LYS A 301 -2.47 1.21 -0.04
C LYS A 301 -1.71 1.97 -1.13
N ALA A 302 -1.49 3.28 -0.94
CA ALA A 302 -0.69 4.13 -1.82
C ALA A 302 0.83 3.93 -1.66
N HIS A 303 1.27 3.01 -0.80
CA HIS A 303 2.70 2.79 -0.55
C HIS A 303 3.47 2.51 -1.85
N ARG A 304 4.63 3.18 -2.04
CA ARG A 304 5.45 3.15 -3.28
C ARG A 304 4.76 3.70 -4.53
N GLY A 305 3.60 4.33 -4.37
CA GLY A 305 2.80 4.90 -5.44
C GLY A 305 2.35 6.32 -5.12
N VAL A 306 1.11 6.63 -5.48
CA VAL A 306 0.55 7.97 -5.45
C VAL A 306 -0.69 8.01 -4.55
N LEU A 307 -0.71 8.95 -3.62
CA LEU A 307 -1.92 9.37 -2.90
C LEU A 307 -2.40 10.68 -3.51
N PHE A 308 -3.55 10.66 -4.14
CA PHE A 308 -4.17 11.83 -4.74
C PHE A 308 -5.35 12.31 -3.90
N LEU A 309 -5.32 13.57 -3.47
CA LEU A 309 -6.43 14.20 -2.77
C LEU A 309 -7.02 15.29 -3.67
N ASP A 310 -8.11 14.94 -4.35
CA ASP A 310 -8.87 15.93 -5.11
C ASP A 310 -9.69 16.81 -4.17
N GLU A 311 -9.88 18.08 -4.56
CA GLU A 311 -10.54 19.06 -3.71
C GLU A 311 -9.94 19.10 -2.28
N ALA A 312 -8.62 19.05 -2.19
CA ALA A 312 -7.90 18.90 -0.92
C ALA A 312 -8.37 19.85 0.20
N PRO A 313 -8.74 21.13 -0.04
CA PRO A 313 -9.30 21.98 1.00
C PRO A 313 -10.69 21.55 1.52
N GLU A 314 -11.40 20.63 0.85
CA GLU A 314 -12.70 20.13 1.31
C GLU A 314 -12.56 18.98 2.33
N PHE A 315 -11.41 18.36 2.42
CA PHE A 315 -11.14 17.37 3.46
C PHE A 315 -11.21 18.01 4.86
N LYS A 316 -11.63 17.23 5.84
CA LYS A 316 -11.57 17.64 7.24
C LYS A 316 -10.11 17.94 7.62
N ARG A 317 -9.86 19.06 8.27
CA ARG A 317 -8.52 19.48 8.70
C ARG A 317 -7.80 18.41 9.51
N THR A 318 -8.51 17.70 10.38
CA THR A 318 -7.96 16.58 11.16
C THR A 318 -7.42 15.44 10.29
N VAL A 319 -8.05 15.18 9.14
CA VAL A 319 -7.57 14.18 8.15
C VAL A 319 -6.29 14.67 7.49
N LEU A 320 -6.27 15.92 7.01
CA LEU A 320 -5.07 16.50 6.39
C LEU A 320 -3.88 16.57 7.35
N ASP A 321 -4.12 16.97 8.60
CA ASP A 321 -3.07 17.04 9.63
C ASP A 321 -2.53 15.64 9.99
N SER A 322 -3.34 14.60 9.90
CA SER A 322 -2.93 13.22 10.16
C SER A 322 -1.94 12.66 9.12
N LEU A 323 -1.88 13.23 7.91
CA LEU A 323 -0.90 12.85 6.88
C LEU A 323 0.54 13.29 7.21
N ARG A 324 0.71 14.20 8.18
CA ARG A 324 2.03 14.74 8.52
C ARG A 324 3.00 13.67 9.00
N GLN A 325 2.53 12.74 9.84
CA GLN A 325 3.35 11.64 10.35
C GLN A 325 3.79 10.68 9.22
N PRO A 326 2.89 10.13 8.39
CA PRO A 326 3.29 9.26 7.28
C PRO A 326 4.28 9.92 6.30
N LEU A 327 4.09 11.22 6.01
CA LEU A 327 4.98 11.99 5.13
C LEU A 327 6.40 12.18 5.72
N GLU A 328 6.54 12.12 7.05
CA GLU A 328 7.84 12.22 7.72
C GLU A 328 8.50 10.86 7.95
N SER A 329 7.74 9.92 8.52
CA SER A 329 8.27 8.62 8.94
C SER A 329 8.25 7.57 7.82
N GLY A 330 7.40 7.76 6.79
CA GLY A 330 7.13 6.74 5.78
C GLY A 330 6.36 5.52 6.31
N THR A 331 5.75 5.65 7.50
CA THR A 331 4.99 4.58 8.17
C THR A 331 3.77 5.14 8.88
N VAL A 332 2.77 4.31 9.08
CA VAL A 332 1.61 4.58 9.95
C VAL A 332 1.58 3.54 11.04
N THR A 333 1.58 3.99 12.29
CA THR A 333 1.37 3.13 13.45
C THR A 333 -0.04 3.35 13.98
N LEU A 334 -0.79 2.27 14.11
CA LEU A 334 -2.17 2.24 14.57
C LEU A 334 -2.23 1.49 15.89
N ASP A 335 -2.35 2.24 16.97
CA ASP A 335 -2.45 1.69 18.31
C ASP A 335 -3.91 1.47 18.69
N ARG A 336 -4.20 0.27 19.20
CA ARG A 336 -5.48 -0.12 19.79
C ARG A 336 -5.22 -0.82 21.11
N SER A 337 -6.21 -0.88 21.97
CA SER A 337 -6.10 -1.56 23.27
C SER A 337 -5.64 -3.01 23.17
N SER A 338 -5.90 -3.66 22.04
CA SER A 338 -5.63 -5.08 21.84
C SER A 338 -4.41 -5.38 20.96
N ALA A 339 -3.92 -4.43 20.17
CA ALA A 339 -2.77 -4.61 19.31
C ALA A 339 -2.30 -3.27 18.71
N SER A 340 -0.98 -3.16 18.47
CA SER A 340 -0.37 -2.10 17.68
C SER A 340 0.11 -2.69 16.35
N ALA A 341 -0.29 -2.08 15.24
CA ALA A 341 0.12 -2.49 13.91
C ALA A 341 0.78 -1.33 13.18
N THR A 342 1.95 -1.59 12.59
CA THR A 342 2.67 -0.60 11.78
C THR A 342 2.65 -1.03 10.33
N TYR A 343 2.25 -0.10 9.45
CA TYR A 343 2.19 -0.27 8.01
C TYR A 343 3.13 0.69 7.31
N PRO A 344 3.81 0.29 6.23
CA PRO A 344 4.56 1.20 5.40
C PRO A 344 3.60 2.16 4.68
N ALA A 345 4.04 3.42 4.51
CA ALA A 345 3.25 4.49 3.93
C ALA A 345 4.15 5.52 3.23
N ARG A 346 5.08 5.05 2.39
CA ARG A 346 5.93 5.90 1.55
C ARG A 346 5.23 6.11 0.22
N PHE A 347 4.56 7.23 0.08
CA PHE A 347 3.79 7.59 -1.11
C PHE A 347 4.17 8.98 -1.60
N GLN A 348 3.93 9.25 -2.87
CA GLN A 348 4.00 10.59 -3.43
C GLN A 348 2.62 11.25 -3.27
N LEU A 349 2.58 12.41 -2.59
CA LEU A 349 1.34 13.13 -2.34
C LEU A 349 1.08 14.13 -3.45
N ILE A 350 -0.08 14.03 -4.08
CA ILE A 350 -0.60 15.00 -5.05
C ILE A 350 -1.88 15.59 -4.47
N LEU A 351 -1.89 16.89 -4.29
CA LEU A 351 -3.07 17.65 -3.88
C LEU A 351 -3.63 18.41 -5.07
N ALA A 352 -4.94 18.42 -5.23
CA ALA A 352 -5.61 19.33 -6.15
C ALA A 352 -6.53 20.28 -5.37
N ALA A 353 -6.52 21.53 -5.77
CA ALA A 353 -7.35 22.58 -5.16
C ALA A 353 -7.94 23.51 -6.22
N ASN A 354 -9.14 23.99 -5.98
CA ASN A 354 -9.68 25.12 -6.73
C ASN A 354 -9.05 26.42 -6.20
N PRO A 355 -9.03 27.52 -6.98
CA PRO A 355 -8.42 28.79 -6.55
C PRO A 355 -9.27 29.52 -5.49
N CYS A 356 -10.48 29.06 -5.21
CA CYS A 356 -11.38 29.54 -4.15
C CYS A 356 -12.61 28.59 -4.04
N PRO A 357 -13.50 28.74 -3.06
CA PRO A 357 -14.71 27.91 -2.95
C PRO A 357 -15.59 27.89 -4.21
N CYS A 358 -15.76 29.01 -4.90
CA CYS A 358 -16.53 29.03 -6.16
C CYS A 358 -15.73 28.59 -7.39
N GLY A 359 -14.40 28.43 -7.28
CA GLY A 359 -13.52 28.01 -8.37
C GLY A 359 -13.18 29.12 -9.40
N MET A 360 -13.74 30.32 -9.28
CA MET A 360 -13.68 31.35 -10.33
C MET A 360 -12.62 32.45 -10.08
N ASN A 361 -11.78 32.31 -9.04
CA ASN A 361 -10.70 33.28 -8.77
C ASN A 361 -9.48 32.99 -9.66
N VAL A 362 -9.62 33.28 -10.95
CA VAL A 362 -8.59 33.05 -11.98
C VAL A 362 -8.25 34.39 -12.66
N GLY A 363 -7.00 34.61 -13.02
CA GLY A 363 -6.56 35.85 -13.66
C GLY A 363 -6.88 37.09 -12.80
N THR A 364 -7.66 38.01 -13.31
CA THR A 364 -8.08 39.22 -12.58
C THR A 364 -9.13 38.94 -11.47
N GLY A 365 -9.70 37.72 -11.43
CA GLY A 365 -10.68 37.31 -10.43
C GLY A 365 -12.04 37.99 -10.54
N THR A 366 -12.37 38.60 -11.67
CA THR A 366 -13.63 39.36 -11.89
C THR A 366 -14.89 38.49 -11.79
N GLU A 367 -14.81 37.23 -12.11
CA GLU A 367 -15.94 36.28 -12.01
C GLU A 367 -16.07 35.65 -10.59
N CYS A 368 -15.15 35.93 -9.71
CA CYS A 368 -15.13 35.36 -8.37
C CYS A 368 -16.08 36.13 -7.44
N THR A 369 -17.03 35.43 -6.87
CA THR A 369 -18.01 35.99 -5.89
C THR A 369 -17.56 35.85 -4.44
N CYS A 370 -16.46 35.12 -4.17
CA CYS A 370 -16.00 34.85 -2.81
C CYS A 370 -15.33 36.05 -2.17
N ALA A 371 -15.72 36.37 -0.93
CA ALA A 371 -15.06 37.40 -0.14
C ALA A 371 -13.58 37.02 0.13
N PRO A 372 -12.68 38.00 0.31
CA PRO A 372 -11.27 37.71 0.63
C PRO A 372 -11.07 36.84 1.88
N ARG A 373 -11.97 36.98 2.87
CA ARG A 373 -11.98 36.15 4.08
C ARG A 373 -12.29 34.67 3.77
N GLU A 374 -13.25 34.41 2.88
CA GLU A 374 -13.63 33.05 2.48
C GLU A 374 -12.51 32.37 1.70
N ARG A 375 -11.85 33.08 0.79
CA ARG A 375 -10.70 32.58 0.06
C ARG A 375 -9.57 32.18 1.00
N ARG A 376 -9.23 33.04 1.96
CA ARG A 376 -8.20 32.74 2.99
C ARG A 376 -8.61 31.57 3.88
N ALA A 377 -9.87 31.48 4.28
CA ALA A 377 -10.37 30.37 5.08
C ALA A 377 -10.34 29.03 4.33
N TYR A 378 -10.62 29.06 3.02
CA TYR A 378 -10.57 27.88 2.15
C TYR A 378 -9.17 27.28 2.09
N PHE A 379 -8.16 28.10 1.74
CA PHE A 379 -6.79 27.62 1.72
C PHE A 379 -6.20 27.38 3.11
N GLY A 380 -6.67 28.07 4.13
CA GLY A 380 -6.27 27.86 5.52
C GLY A 380 -6.64 26.47 6.05
N ARG A 381 -7.49 25.71 5.34
CA ARG A 381 -7.74 24.31 5.64
C ARG A 381 -6.52 23.44 5.33
N LEU A 382 -5.73 23.80 4.31
CA LEU A 382 -4.41 23.23 4.08
C LEU A 382 -3.45 23.82 5.11
N SER A 383 -3.14 23.07 6.15
CA SER A 383 -2.28 23.56 7.23
C SER A 383 -0.89 23.92 6.70
N GLY A 384 -0.30 25.01 7.24
CA GLY A 384 1.07 25.42 6.88
C GLY A 384 2.07 24.26 6.90
N PRO A 385 2.10 23.44 7.97
CA PRO A 385 2.98 22.28 8.02
C PRO A 385 2.75 21.22 6.94
N LEU A 386 1.54 21.06 6.38
CA LEU A 386 1.29 20.18 5.24
C LEU A 386 1.82 20.81 3.94
N VAL A 387 1.48 22.07 3.70
CA VAL A 387 1.94 22.83 2.52
C VAL A 387 3.48 22.95 2.51
N ASP A 388 4.08 23.07 3.68
CA ASP A 388 5.55 23.05 3.81
C ASP A 388 6.17 21.73 3.31
N ARG A 389 5.43 20.65 3.15
CA ARG A 389 5.91 19.37 2.62
C ARG A 389 5.73 19.22 1.12
N ILE A 390 5.00 20.12 0.52
CA ILE A 390 4.81 20.16 -0.94
C ILE A 390 6.03 20.84 -1.56
N ASP A 391 6.68 20.19 -2.50
CA ASP A 391 7.85 20.73 -3.21
C ASP A 391 7.43 21.54 -4.43
N VAL A 392 6.53 21.01 -5.26
CA VAL A 392 6.12 21.55 -6.55
C VAL A 392 4.71 22.11 -6.46
N ASN A 393 4.54 23.39 -6.77
CA ASN A 393 3.24 24.03 -6.92
C ASN A 393 3.06 24.44 -8.38
N VAL A 394 1.91 24.11 -8.97
CA VAL A 394 1.62 24.49 -10.35
C VAL A 394 0.18 24.94 -10.51
N THR A 395 0.01 26.01 -11.29
CA THR A 395 -1.31 26.48 -11.69
C THR A 395 -1.68 25.84 -13.03
N VAL A 396 -2.80 25.14 -13.05
CA VAL A 396 -3.37 24.44 -14.21
C VAL A 396 -4.48 25.30 -14.80
N PRO A 397 -4.23 26.05 -15.91
CA PRO A 397 -5.26 26.87 -16.54
C PRO A 397 -6.30 26.01 -17.27
N LYS A 398 -7.42 26.61 -17.65
CA LYS A 398 -8.35 25.95 -18.61
C LYS A 398 -7.65 25.82 -19.94
N VAL A 399 -7.86 24.66 -20.59
CA VAL A 399 -7.37 24.42 -21.95
C VAL A 399 -8.13 25.30 -22.92
N SER A 400 -7.44 25.97 -23.80
CA SER A 400 -8.05 26.82 -24.85
C SER A 400 -8.64 25.96 -25.97
N SER A 401 -9.62 26.50 -26.69
CA SER A 401 -10.17 25.83 -27.88
C SER A 401 -9.12 25.56 -28.95
N THR A 402 -8.11 26.42 -29.06
CA THR A 402 -6.97 26.26 -29.99
C THR A 402 -6.08 25.10 -29.58
N GLU A 403 -5.82 24.89 -28.30
CA GLU A 403 -5.06 23.73 -27.81
C GLU A 403 -5.83 22.43 -27.99
N LEU A 404 -7.16 22.46 -27.83
CA LEU A 404 -8.03 21.28 -28.07
C LEU A 404 -8.10 20.92 -29.55
N ALA A 405 -8.15 21.91 -30.43
CA ALA A 405 -8.26 21.72 -31.87
C ALA A 405 -6.90 21.46 -32.57
N GLY A 406 -5.79 21.76 -31.89
CA GLY A 406 -4.49 22.01 -32.52
C GLY A 406 -3.69 20.79 -32.95
N GLY A 407 -4.15 19.56 -32.81
CA GLY A 407 -3.51 18.35 -33.39
C GLY A 407 -2.01 18.16 -33.03
N GLN A 408 -1.49 18.82 -31.99
CA GLN A 408 -0.12 18.58 -31.55
C GLN A 408 0.01 17.14 -31.05
N VAL A 409 0.95 16.42 -31.65
CA VAL A 409 1.35 15.10 -31.14
C VAL A 409 2.05 15.31 -29.82
N ASN A 410 1.34 15.01 -28.74
CA ASN A 410 1.92 15.06 -27.42
C ASN A 410 2.83 13.86 -27.17
N GLU A 411 3.87 14.06 -26.34
CA GLU A 411 4.73 12.95 -25.91
C GLU A 411 3.94 11.88 -25.16
N SER A 412 4.24 10.63 -25.46
CA SER A 412 3.65 9.48 -24.77
C SER A 412 4.20 9.31 -23.35
N SER A 413 3.46 8.61 -22.49
CA SER A 413 3.94 8.21 -21.17
C SER A 413 5.24 7.42 -21.23
N ALA A 414 5.46 6.62 -22.29
CA ALA A 414 6.67 5.83 -22.47
C ALA A 414 7.91 6.73 -22.65
N GLN A 415 7.82 7.76 -23.50
CA GLN A 415 8.92 8.71 -23.72
C GLN A 415 9.28 9.50 -22.46
N ILE A 416 8.28 9.99 -21.73
CA ILE A 416 8.50 10.70 -20.48
C ILE A 416 9.09 9.75 -19.42
N ARG A 417 8.59 8.52 -19.32
CA ARG A 417 9.11 7.50 -18.38
C ARG A 417 10.57 7.20 -18.63
N GLU A 418 11.02 7.14 -19.87
CA GLU A 418 12.43 6.92 -20.20
C GLU A 418 13.33 8.01 -19.60
N ARG A 419 12.96 9.29 -19.75
CA ARG A 419 13.70 10.42 -19.12
C ARG A 419 13.64 10.36 -17.59
N VAL A 420 12.46 10.04 -17.05
CA VAL A 420 12.29 9.85 -15.59
C VAL A 420 13.17 8.73 -15.08
N MET A 421 13.27 7.61 -15.79
CA MET A 421 14.13 6.49 -15.39
C MET A 421 15.62 6.87 -15.44
N ALA A 422 16.06 7.58 -16.46
CA ALA A 422 17.44 8.09 -16.56
C ALA A 422 17.78 9.03 -15.39
N ALA A 423 16.89 9.98 -15.09
CA ALA A 423 17.04 10.89 -13.95
C ALA A 423 17.07 10.13 -12.60
N ARG A 424 16.21 9.13 -12.43
CA ARG A 424 16.19 8.27 -11.23
C ARG A 424 17.44 7.44 -11.07
N GLN A 425 18.05 7.02 -12.17
CA GLN A 425 19.32 6.29 -12.13
C GLN A 425 20.46 7.22 -11.68
N ALA A 426 20.57 8.41 -12.23
CA ALA A 426 21.55 9.41 -11.81
C ALA A 426 21.42 9.75 -10.30
N GLN A 427 20.18 9.86 -9.81
CA GLN A 427 19.90 10.08 -8.38
C GLN A 427 20.38 8.90 -7.52
N ARG A 428 20.07 7.66 -7.92
CA ARG A 428 20.51 6.47 -7.17
C ARG A 428 22.03 6.45 -7.02
N GLU A 429 22.76 6.63 -8.11
CA GLU A 429 24.23 6.63 -8.10
C GLU A 429 24.79 7.73 -7.19
N ARG A 430 24.26 8.95 -7.27
CA ARG A 430 24.68 10.07 -6.44
C ARG A 430 24.32 9.93 -4.97
N LEU A 431 23.15 9.34 -4.66
CA LEU A 431 22.59 9.30 -3.32
C LEU A 431 22.82 7.97 -2.57
N GLU A 432 23.36 6.94 -3.24
CA GLU A 432 23.71 5.65 -2.65
C GLU A 432 24.54 5.76 -1.37
N PRO A 433 25.61 6.61 -1.30
CA PRO A 433 26.40 6.76 -0.10
C PRO A 433 25.64 7.27 1.11
N TYR A 434 24.44 7.84 0.90
CA TYR A 434 23.58 8.40 1.95
C TYR A 434 22.36 7.50 2.24
N GLY A 435 22.23 6.36 1.56
CA GLY A 435 21.08 5.45 1.69
C GLY A 435 19.75 6.02 1.19
N LEU A 436 19.79 7.02 0.29
CA LEU A 436 18.63 7.67 -0.30
C LEU A 436 18.44 7.24 -1.76
N LYS A 437 17.18 7.28 -2.23
CA LYS A 437 16.83 6.86 -3.59
C LYS A 437 16.40 8.01 -4.50
N THR A 438 15.94 9.14 -3.94
CA THR A 438 15.38 10.26 -4.70
C THR A 438 15.78 11.60 -4.13
N ASN A 439 15.74 12.64 -4.98
CA ASN A 439 16.07 13.99 -4.55
C ASN A 439 15.11 14.53 -3.48
N ALA A 440 13.85 14.13 -3.50
CA ALA A 440 12.88 14.54 -2.48
C ALA A 440 13.27 14.08 -1.06
N GLU A 441 14.05 12.99 -0.94
CA GLU A 441 14.53 12.47 0.34
C GLU A 441 15.74 13.22 0.92
N MET A 442 16.43 14.05 0.11
CA MET A 442 17.59 14.81 0.57
C MET A 442 17.22 15.76 1.70
N ASN A 443 17.98 15.76 2.76
CA ASN A 443 17.85 16.71 3.86
C ASN A 443 18.85 17.85 3.77
N GLY A 444 18.65 18.90 4.57
CA GLY A 444 19.52 20.08 4.56
C GLY A 444 21.00 19.78 4.91
N LYS A 445 21.29 18.68 5.65
CA LYS A 445 22.67 18.28 5.93
C LYS A 445 23.40 17.85 4.66
N ILE A 446 22.72 17.13 3.78
CA ILE A 446 23.28 16.69 2.48
C ILE A 446 23.39 17.87 1.52
N LEU A 447 22.32 18.67 1.39
CA LEU A 447 22.25 19.79 0.47
C LEU A 447 23.22 20.93 0.81
N ARG A 448 23.51 21.16 2.09
CA ARG A 448 24.46 22.20 2.56
C ARG A 448 25.85 21.65 2.88
N GLY A 449 26.04 20.35 2.76
CA GLY A 449 27.32 19.65 2.96
C GLY A 449 27.86 19.09 1.65
N PRO A 450 27.82 17.76 1.43
CA PRO A 450 28.46 17.12 0.28
C PRO A 450 27.88 17.53 -1.09
N LEU A 451 26.61 17.89 -1.15
CA LEU A 451 25.94 18.36 -2.38
C LEU A 451 25.70 19.88 -2.39
N ARG A 452 26.54 20.63 -1.68
CA ARG A 452 26.45 22.08 -1.64
C ARG A 452 26.78 22.69 -3.00
N LEU A 453 25.89 23.57 -3.46
CA LEU A 453 26.11 24.38 -4.68
C LEU A 453 27.00 25.60 -4.39
N ASP A 454 27.64 26.10 -5.43
CA ASP A 454 28.46 27.34 -5.35
C ASP A 454 27.64 28.52 -4.81
N ALA A 455 28.25 29.32 -3.95
CA ALA A 455 27.62 30.51 -3.36
C ALA A 455 27.20 31.54 -4.43
N LYS A 456 27.89 31.58 -5.56
CA LYS A 456 27.53 32.46 -6.70
C LYS A 456 26.20 32.02 -7.34
N LEU A 457 25.94 30.72 -7.43
CA LEU A 457 24.69 30.21 -7.96
C LEU A 457 23.51 30.42 -6.99
N THR A 458 23.76 30.31 -5.70
CA THR A 458 22.69 30.38 -4.66
C THR A 458 22.47 31.81 -4.14
N GLY A 459 23.14 32.84 -4.70
CA GLY A 459 23.07 34.22 -4.21
C GLY A 459 21.65 34.79 -4.12
N GLU A 460 20.82 34.57 -5.14
CA GLU A 460 19.42 35.03 -5.14
C GLU A 460 18.56 34.28 -4.10
N LEU A 461 18.77 32.98 -3.92
CA LEU A 461 18.10 32.20 -2.90
C LEU A 461 18.49 32.66 -1.49
N ASN A 462 19.80 32.94 -1.26
CA ASN A 462 20.28 33.46 0.01
C ASN A 462 19.63 34.80 0.31
N ALA A 463 19.58 35.70 -0.65
CA ALA A 463 18.91 37.00 -0.50
C ALA A 463 17.40 36.86 -0.26
N ALA A 464 16.74 35.84 -0.83
CA ALA A 464 15.33 35.56 -0.55
C ALA A 464 15.11 35.08 0.88
N VAL A 465 16.03 34.29 1.43
CA VAL A 465 16.00 33.86 2.85
C VAL A 465 16.22 35.07 3.77
N ASP A 466 17.23 35.90 3.49
CA ASP A 466 17.55 37.09 4.29
C ASP A 466 16.38 38.09 4.32
N ARG A 467 15.66 38.25 3.20
CA ARG A 467 14.43 39.06 3.12
C ARG A 467 13.23 38.43 3.78
N GLY A 468 13.32 37.18 4.27
CA GLY A 468 12.20 36.45 4.84
C GLY A 468 11.12 36.01 3.84
N THR A 469 11.38 36.12 2.52
CA THR A 469 10.47 35.68 1.46
C THR A 469 10.55 34.17 1.19
N LEU A 470 11.65 33.54 1.62
CA LEU A 470 11.86 32.10 1.53
C LEU A 470 12.27 31.55 2.91
N THR A 471 11.61 30.50 3.37
CA THR A 471 12.01 29.81 4.60
C THR A 471 13.21 28.88 4.37
N ALA A 472 13.96 28.52 5.42
CA ALA A 472 15.05 27.54 5.30
C ALA A 472 14.59 26.20 4.70
N ARG A 473 13.37 25.75 5.04
CA ARG A 473 12.76 24.57 4.43
C ARG A 473 12.43 24.80 2.95
N GLY A 474 11.94 25.98 2.60
CA GLY A 474 11.69 26.37 1.22
C GLY A 474 12.97 26.36 0.38
N TYR A 475 14.08 26.85 0.96
CA TYR A 475 15.40 26.82 0.35
C TYR A 475 15.84 25.37 0.01
N ASP A 476 15.76 24.46 0.98
CA ASP A 476 16.13 23.05 0.75
C ASP A 476 15.27 22.42 -0.37
N ARG A 477 13.99 22.79 -0.49
CA ARG A 477 13.10 22.27 -1.54
C ARG A 477 13.45 22.79 -2.92
N VAL A 478 13.76 24.09 -3.04
CA VAL A 478 14.25 24.67 -4.30
C VAL A 478 15.49 23.91 -4.77
N LEU A 479 16.44 23.62 -3.87
CA LEU A 479 17.62 22.83 -4.22
C LEU A 479 17.29 21.42 -4.68
N ARG A 480 16.33 20.73 -4.02
CA ARG A 480 15.88 19.38 -4.45
C ARG A 480 15.33 19.38 -5.86
N ILE A 481 14.48 20.37 -6.18
CA ILE A 481 13.90 20.52 -7.52
C ILE A 481 15.00 20.84 -8.54
N ALA A 482 15.91 21.74 -8.21
CA ALA A 482 17.02 22.10 -9.09
C ALA A 482 17.91 20.89 -9.42
N TRP A 483 18.22 20.04 -8.45
CA TRP A 483 18.91 18.77 -8.68
C TRP A 483 18.11 17.83 -9.59
N THR A 484 16.79 17.81 -9.46
CA THR A 484 15.93 16.96 -10.32
C THR A 484 15.92 17.48 -11.76
N LEU A 485 15.90 18.79 -11.95
CA LEU A 485 16.00 19.40 -13.28
C LEU A 485 17.35 19.09 -13.94
N ALA A 486 18.45 19.20 -13.17
CA ALA A 486 19.77 18.81 -13.65
C ALA A 486 19.84 17.33 -14.08
N ASP A 487 19.25 16.45 -13.30
CA ASP A 487 19.18 15.01 -13.62
C ASP A 487 18.35 14.72 -14.90
N LEU A 488 17.24 15.45 -15.10
CA LEU A 488 16.40 15.33 -16.31
C LEU A 488 17.14 15.83 -17.57
N GLU A 489 17.99 16.84 -17.44
CA GLU A 489 18.84 17.36 -18.51
C GLU A 489 20.15 16.57 -18.69
N GLY A 490 20.44 15.62 -17.80
CA GLY A 490 21.68 14.84 -17.84
C GLY A 490 22.92 15.65 -17.45
N THR A 491 22.78 16.75 -16.70
CA THR A 491 23.88 17.58 -16.24
C THR A 491 24.36 17.15 -14.86
N ALA A 492 25.68 17.24 -14.61
CA ALA A 492 26.28 16.79 -13.35
C ALA A 492 25.91 17.68 -12.14
N TYR A 493 25.60 18.95 -12.37
CA TYR A 493 25.26 19.92 -11.33
C TYR A 493 24.13 20.85 -11.80
N PRO A 494 23.29 21.34 -10.87
CA PRO A 494 22.31 22.36 -11.17
C PRO A 494 22.93 23.67 -11.72
N SER A 495 22.32 24.24 -12.75
CA SER A 495 22.61 25.55 -13.30
C SER A 495 21.80 26.66 -12.63
N ARG A 496 22.04 27.93 -13.00
CA ARG A 496 21.22 29.07 -12.58
C ARG A 496 19.77 28.91 -13.08
N GLU A 497 19.60 28.49 -14.33
CA GLU A 497 18.27 28.27 -14.93
C GLU A 497 17.48 27.25 -14.16
N HIS A 498 18.11 26.16 -13.71
CA HIS A 498 17.45 25.16 -12.86
C HIS A 498 16.96 25.75 -11.53
N LEU A 499 17.73 26.65 -10.92
CA LEU A 499 17.34 27.32 -9.67
C LEU A 499 16.18 28.30 -9.89
N ASP A 500 16.18 29.03 -11.02
CA ASP A 500 15.12 29.98 -11.37
C ASP A 500 13.79 29.24 -11.63
N VAL A 501 13.81 28.13 -12.39
CA VAL A 501 12.65 27.28 -12.63
C VAL A 501 12.17 26.64 -11.33
N ALA A 502 13.07 26.14 -10.49
CA ALA A 502 12.73 25.55 -9.20
C ALA A 502 12.06 26.55 -8.25
N LEU A 503 12.58 27.78 -8.20
CA LEU A 503 12.01 28.87 -7.43
C LEU A 503 10.61 29.25 -7.94
N PHE A 504 10.44 29.35 -9.26
CA PHE A 504 9.16 29.61 -9.90
C PHE A 504 8.12 28.55 -9.52
N LEU A 505 8.46 27.27 -9.65
CA LEU A 505 7.57 26.15 -9.28
C LEU A 505 7.22 26.14 -7.77
N ARG A 506 8.11 26.68 -6.93
CA ARG A 506 7.83 26.80 -5.49
C ARG A 506 6.90 27.97 -5.17
N GLN A 507 7.01 29.07 -5.90
CA GLN A 507 6.24 30.30 -5.65
C GLN A 507 4.87 30.31 -6.29
N GLN A 508 4.65 29.53 -7.36
CA GLN A 508 3.31 29.32 -7.91
C GLN A 508 2.40 28.76 -6.82
N GLY A 509 1.22 29.31 -6.68
CA GLY A 509 0.26 28.84 -5.66
C GLY A 509 0.51 29.39 -4.23
N GLN A 510 1.52 30.18 -3.98
CA GLN A 510 1.56 31.03 -2.78
C GLN A 510 0.51 32.13 -2.94
N LEU A 511 -0.72 31.80 -2.57
CA LEU A 511 -1.81 32.75 -2.54
C LEU A 511 -1.57 33.76 -1.42
N LYS A 512 -1.18 34.97 -1.81
CA LYS A 512 -1.10 36.15 -0.95
C LYS A 512 -2.49 36.59 -0.47
#